data_168afbb4e7d8bf249009b8cc9eec6a57
#
_entry.id   168afbb4e7d8bf249009b8cc9eec6a57
#
_cell.length_a   1.000
_cell.length_b   1.000
_cell.length_c   1.000
_cell.angle_alpha   90.00
_cell.angle_beta   90.00
_cell.angle_gamma   90.00
#
_symmetry.space_group_name_H-M   'P 1'
#
loop_
_entity.id
_entity.type
_entity.pdbx_description
1 polymer ?
#
loop_
_entity_poly.entity_id
_entity_poly.type
_entity_poly.pdbx_seq_one_letter_code
_entity_poly.pdbx_strand_id
1 'polypeptide(L)'
;MMKNKIRILHVAQAAGGVDRYIQMLLKYLDKEKVENILVCSQDFHKDDYNGLVDYFEQIEMTRAIGGNDLKAIKEVRALIKKYNPDIVYAHSSKAGAIARVADIGLKNHCVYNPHGWAFNMRCSAMKKVICRTAYGQGYAGWHL
;
A
#
# COMPACT_ATOMS: atom_id res chain seq x y z
N MET A 1 -14.03 22.67 -18.26
CA MET A 1 -14.14 21.47 -17.40
C MET A 1 -12.81 21.22 -16.72
N MET A 2 -12.74 21.33 -15.42
CA MET A 2 -11.56 20.88 -14.67
C MET A 2 -11.51 19.36 -14.77
N LYS A 3 -10.43 18.82 -15.34
CA LYS A 3 -10.19 17.38 -15.41
C LYS A 3 -10.01 16.88 -13.98
N ASN A 4 -10.86 15.99 -13.52
CA ASN A 4 -10.70 15.40 -12.19
C ASN A 4 -9.34 14.74 -12.10
N LYS A 5 -8.58 15.06 -11.04
CA LYS A 5 -7.30 14.41 -10.76
C LYS A 5 -7.51 12.91 -10.53
N ILE A 6 -6.55 12.13 -10.96
CA ILE A 6 -6.49 10.70 -10.61
C ILE A 6 -6.10 10.60 -9.13
N ARG A 7 -6.90 9.91 -8.32
CA ARG A 7 -6.60 9.67 -6.91
C ARG A 7 -5.85 8.38 -6.72
N ILE A 8 -4.70 8.47 -6.08
CA ILE A 8 -3.89 7.31 -5.72
C ILE A 8 -3.79 7.24 -4.20
N LEU A 9 -4.26 6.14 -3.62
CA LEU A 9 -4.12 5.83 -2.21
C LEU A 9 -2.98 4.84 -2.05
N HIS A 10 -1.86 5.32 -1.52
CA HIS A 10 -0.68 4.52 -1.21
C HIS A 10 -0.84 3.86 0.15
N VAL A 11 -0.56 2.57 0.25
CA VAL A 11 -0.54 1.82 1.51
C VAL A 11 0.86 1.31 1.77
N ALA A 12 1.47 1.71 2.88
CA ALA A 12 2.83 1.35 3.24
C ALA A 12 2.97 0.98 4.72
N GLN A 13 3.62 -0.16 5.01
CA GLN A 13 3.73 -0.65 6.38
C GLN A 13 5.08 -0.34 7.01
N ALA A 14 6.19 -0.56 6.33
CA ALA A 14 7.53 -0.39 6.89
C ALA A 14 8.27 0.75 6.22
N ALA A 15 8.85 1.64 7.01
CA ALA A 15 9.79 2.66 6.56
C ALA A 15 11.13 2.04 6.06
N GLY A 16 12.07 2.86 5.67
CA GLY A 16 13.36 2.45 5.12
C GLY A 16 13.43 2.59 3.61
N GLY A 17 13.75 1.54 2.88
CA GLY A 17 13.84 1.57 1.41
C GLY A 17 12.51 1.91 0.74
N VAL A 18 11.41 1.41 1.30
CA VAL A 18 10.04 1.70 0.83
C VAL A 18 9.72 3.18 1.01
N ASP A 19 10.05 3.75 2.15
CA ASP A 19 9.84 5.16 2.46
C ASP A 19 10.56 6.06 1.45
N ARG A 20 11.84 5.82 1.21
CA ARG A 20 12.64 6.55 0.20
C ARG A 20 12.06 6.45 -1.20
N TYR A 21 11.61 5.24 -1.57
CA TYR A 21 10.98 5.02 -2.87
C TYR A 21 9.69 5.83 -3.03
N ILE A 22 8.83 5.83 -2.01
CA ILE A 22 7.56 6.58 -2.03
C ILE A 22 7.83 8.08 -2.13
N GLN A 23 8.75 8.62 -1.32
CA GLN A 23 9.14 10.03 -1.39
C GLN A 23 9.64 10.41 -2.79
N MET A 24 10.51 9.57 -3.38
CA MET A 24 11.00 9.78 -4.75
C MET A 24 9.85 9.76 -5.76
N LEU A 25 8.98 8.77 -5.69
CA LEU A 25 7.82 8.64 -6.58
C LEU A 25 6.93 9.88 -6.49
N LEU A 26 6.55 10.29 -5.29
CA LEU A 26 5.67 11.44 -5.04
C LEU A 26 6.29 12.77 -5.51
N LYS A 27 7.62 12.88 -5.45
CA LYS A 27 8.34 14.07 -5.93
C LYS A 27 8.21 14.24 -7.45
N TYR A 28 8.16 13.14 -8.20
CA TYR A 28 8.11 13.17 -9.66
C TYR A 28 6.69 13.04 -10.24
N LEU A 29 5.69 12.71 -9.44
CA LEU A 29 4.30 12.70 -9.91
C LEU A 29 3.81 14.12 -10.18
N ASP A 30 3.09 14.27 -11.28
CA ASP A 30 2.47 15.53 -11.67
C ASP A 30 1.28 15.87 -10.76
N LYS A 31 1.48 16.81 -9.85
CA LYS A 31 0.48 17.22 -8.85
C LYS A 31 -0.75 17.89 -9.44
N GLU A 32 -0.67 18.36 -10.68
CA GLU A 32 -1.83 18.90 -11.39
C GLU A 32 -2.75 17.80 -11.89
N LYS A 33 -2.22 16.58 -12.07
CA LYS A 33 -2.96 15.44 -12.59
C LYS A 33 -3.29 14.37 -11.56
N VAL A 34 -2.54 14.34 -10.45
CA VAL A 34 -2.64 13.28 -9.44
C VAL A 34 -2.84 13.88 -8.06
N GLU A 35 -3.80 13.32 -7.33
CA GLU A 35 -4.02 13.56 -5.90
C GLU A 35 -3.52 12.33 -5.13
N ASN A 36 -2.59 12.53 -4.21
CA ASN A 36 -1.93 11.45 -3.49
C ASN A 36 -2.37 11.40 -2.03
N ILE A 37 -2.83 10.24 -1.60
CA ILE A 37 -3.15 9.91 -0.21
C ILE A 37 -2.15 8.88 0.27
N LEU A 38 -1.46 9.11 1.38
CA LEU A 38 -0.58 8.12 1.99
C LEU A 38 -1.21 7.57 3.27
N VAL A 39 -1.44 6.27 3.29
CA VAL A 39 -1.86 5.49 4.47
C VAL A 39 -0.67 4.65 4.92
N CYS A 40 -0.12 4.94 6.08
CA CYS A 40 1.12 4.32 6.52
C CYS A 40 1.11 3.96 8.01
N SER A 41 2.10 3.17 8.42
CA SER A 41 2.32 2.85 9.84
C SER A 41 2.94 4.02 10.59
N GLN A 42 3.10 3.85 11.90
CA GLN A 42 3.74 4.83 12.78
C GLN A 42 5.25 5.00 12.51
N ASP A 43 5.85 4.13 11.70
CA ASP A 43 7.27 4.22 11.31
C ASP A 43 7.57 5.39 10.34
N PHE A 44 6.54 5.98 9.76
CA PHE A 44 6.65 7.09 8.81
C PHE A 44 6.49 8.44 9.52
N HIS A 45 7.31 9.42 9.15
CA HIS A 45 7.26 10.76 9.73
C HIS A 45 6.50 11.71 8.80
N LYS A 46 5.46 12.34 9.32
CA LYS A 46 4.60 13.25 8.55
C LYS A 46 5.38 14.39 7.91
N ASP A 47 6.39 14.92 8.61
CA ASP A 47 7.16 16.07 8.14
C ASP A 47 7.94 15.77 6.86
N ASP A 48 8.35 14.52 6.64
CA ASP A 48 9.04 14.07 5.44
C ASP A 48 8.15 14.10 4.18
N TYR A 49 6.84 14.19 4.39
CA TYR A 49 5.82 14.18 3.33
C TYR A 49 5.16 15.54 3.11
N ASN A 50 5.61 16.58 3.80
CA ASN A 50 5.09 17.94 3.62
C ASN A 50 5.26 18.40 2.17
N GLY A 51 4.15 18.76 1.52
CA GLY A 51 4.14 19.15 0.13
C GLY A 51 4.29 18.01 -0.89
N LEU A 52 4.42 16.76 -0.44
CA LEU A 52 4.48 15.58 -1.30
C LEU A 52 3.12 14.89 -1.46
N VAL A 53 2.33 14.86 -0.40
CA VAL A 53 0.98 14.25 -0.39
C VAL A 53 -0.09 15.29 -0.10
N ASP A 54 -1.30 15.01 -0.58
CA ASP A 54 -2.48 15.82 -0.28
C ASP A 54 -3.09 15.42 1.08
N TYR A 55 -3.01 14.12 1.42
CA TYR A 55 -3.49 13.58 2.70
C TYR A 55 -2.50 12.56 3.26
N PHE A 56 -2.29 12.63 4.56
CA PHE A 56 -1.40 11.73 5.31
C PHE A 56 -2.18 11.11 6.47
N GLU A 57 -2.37 9.79 6.42
CA GLU A 57 -3.13 9.02 7.41
C GLU A 57 -2.21 7.95 8.03
N GLN A 58 -2.08 7.97 9.33
CA GLN A 58 -1.35 6.93 10.06
C GLN A 58 -2.32 5.95 10.70
N ILE A 59 -2.07 4.67 10.50
CA ILE A 59 -2.80 3.58 11.11
C ILE A 59 -1.85 2.61 11.81
N GLU A 60 -2.39 1.80 12.70
CA GLU A 60 -1.60 0.81 13.40
C GLU A 60 -1.36 -0.41 12.49
N MET A 61 -0.15 -0.50 11.94
CA MET A 61 0.33 -1.65 11.19
C MET A 61 1.67 -2.12 11.74
N THR A 62 1.74 -3.34 12.24
CA THR A 62 2.97 -3.95 12.74
C THR A 62 3.63 -4.84 11.69
N ARG A 63 4.93 -5.14 11.85
CA ARG A 63 5.64 -6.08 10.95
C ARG A 63 5.19 -7.52 11.14
N ALA A 64 4.83 -7.90 12.36
CA ALA A 64 4.33 -9.24 12.66
C ALA A 64 2.93 -9.46 12.08
N ILE A 65 2.66 -10.68 11.62
CA ILE A 65 1.30 -11.11 11.25
C ILE A 65 0.58 -11.45 12.56
N GLY A 66 -0.60 -10.87 12.77
CA GLY A 66 -1.34 -11.08 14.02
C GLY A 66 -2.73 -10.44 14.04
N GLY A 67 -3.33 -10.41 15.21
CA GLY A 67 -4.71 -9.92 15.40
C GLY A 67 -4.95 -8.45 15.00
N ASN A 68 -3.91 -7.62 15.05
CA ASN A 68 -4.00 -6.22 14.62
C ASN A 68 -4.20 -6.07 13.10
N ASP A 69 -3.97 -7.12 12.31
CA ASP A 69 -4.14 -7.06 10.86
C ASP A 69 -5.60 -6.90 10.46
N LEU A 70 -6.54 -7.49 11.21
CA LEU A 70 -7.97 -7.29 10.98
C LEU A 70 -8.40 -5.84 11.21
N LYS A 71 -7.84 -5.20 12.25
CA LYS A 71 -8.06 -3.77 12.51
C LYS A 71 -7.51 -2.93 11.37
N ALA A 72 -6.27 -3.18 10.97
CA ALA A 72 -5.63 -2.49 9.85
C ALA A 72 -6.44 -2.64 8.54
N ILE A 73 -6.93 -3.84 8.23
CA ILE A 73 -7.79 -4.08 7.06
C ILE A 73 -9.06 -3.24 7.12
N LYS A 74 -9.72 -3.17 8.27
CA LYS A 74 -10.93 -2.36 8.46
C LYS A 74 -10.65 -0.87 8.30
N GLU A 75 -9.55 -0.38 8.87
CA GLU A 75 -9.13 1.02 8.76
C GLU A 75 -8.76 1.38 7.32
N VAL A 76 -7.97 0.56 6.62
CA VAL A 76 -7.65 0.77 5.20
C VAL A 76 -8.93 0.77 4.35
N ARG A 77 -9.84 -0.17 4.59
CA ARG A 77 -11.12 -0.20 3.87
C ARG A 77 -11.95 1.06 4.10
N ALA A 78 -12.00 1.55 5.33
CA ALA A 78 -12.70 2.79 5.67
C ALA A 78 -12.07 3.99 4.94
N LEU A 79 -10.74 4.05 4.87
CA LEU A 79 -10.01 5.10 4.15
C LEU A 79 -10.19 5.02 2.63
N ILE A 80 -10.21 3.81 2.05
CA ILE A 80 -10.55 3.62 0.63
C ILE A 80 -11.95 4.16 0.33
N LYS A 81 -12.93 3.87 1.19
CA LYS A 81 -14.29 4.39 1.02
C LYS A 81 -14.37 5.91 1.22
N LYS A 82 -13.62 6.45 2.20
CA LYS A 82 -13.57 7.89 2.49
C LYS A 82 -13.03 8.69 1.32
N TYR A 83 -11.90 8.25 0.77
CA TYR A 83 -11.20 8.98 -0.29
C TYR A 83 -11.64 8.60 -1.69
N ASN A 84 -12.30 7.45 -1.85
CA ASN A 84 -12.76 6.93 -3.14
C ASN A 84 -11.67 7.03 -4.24
N PRO A 85 -10.48 6.40 -4.04
CA PRO A 85 -9.38 6.49 -4.98
C PRO A 85 -9.68 5.72 -6.27
N ASP A 86 -9.05 6.13 -7.36
CA ASP A 86 -9.04 5.37 -8.60
C ASP A 86 -8.09 4.17 -8.50
N ILE A 87 -6.97 4.37 -7.79
CA ILE A 87 -5.93 3.37 -7.61
C ILE A 87 -5.58 3.23 -6.13
N VAL A 88 -5.56 2.00 -5.63
CA VAL A 88 -4.93 1.61 -4.36
C VAL A 88 -3.57 1.02 -4.68
N TYR A 89 -2.50 1.67 -4.27
CA TYR A 89 -1.14 1.26 -4.56
C TYR A 89 -0.44 0.80 -3.28
N ALA A 90 -0.30 -0.50 -3.14
CA ALA A 90 0.29 -1.12 -1.95
C ALA A 90 1.79 -1.36 -2.11
N HIS A 91 2.56 -0.94 -1.13
CA HIS A 91 4.01 -1.05 -1.07
C HIS A 91 4.41 -2.04 0.02
N SER A 92 5.17 -3.06 -0.31
CA SER A 92 5.59 -4.18 0.53
C SER A 92 4.58 -5.31 0.65
N SER A 93 5.07 -6.45 1.10
CA SER A 93 4.31 -7.70 1.16
C SER A 93 3.09 -7.60 2.08
N LYS A 94 3.30 -7.06 3.27
CA LYS A 94 2.22 -6.96 4.26
C LYS A 94 1.18 -5.92 3.87
N ALA A 95 1.62 -4.73 3.45
CA ALA A 95 0.72 -3.71 2.94
C ALA A 95 -0.09 -4.22 1.74
N GLY A 96 0.54 -5.01 0.86
CA GLY A 96 -0.13 -5.66 -0.25
C GLY A 96 -1.23 -6.63 0.17
N ALA A 97 -0.99 -7.45 1.18
CA ALA A 97 -2.00 -8.36 1.73
C ALA A 97 -3.17 -7.59 2.36
N ILE A 98 -2.88 -6.61 3.21
CA ILE A 98 -3.88 -5.77 3.88
C ILE A 98 -4.73 -5.01 2.84
N ALA A 99 -4.10 -4.36 1.88
CA ALA A 99 -4.78 -3.57 0.86
C ALA A 99 -5.69 -4.43 -0.02
N ARG A 100 -5.22 -5.60 -0.47
CA ARG A 100 -6.03 -6.51 -1.30
C ARG A 100 -7.29 -7.00 -0.57
N VAL A 101 -7.16 -7.38 0.70
CA VAL A 101 -8.32 -7.82 1.48
C VAL A 101 -9.27 -6.65 1.75
N ALA A 102 -8.72 -5.47 2.08
CA ALA A 102 -9.50 -4.26 2.29
C ALA A 102 -10.28 -3.82 1.03
N ASP A 103 -9.72 -4.12 -0.15
CA ASP A 103 -10.24 -3.70 -1.45
C ASP A 103 -11.33 -4.64 -2.04
N ILE A 104 -11.54 -5.80 -1.44
CA ILE A 104 -12.52 -6.77 -1.94
C ILE A 104 -13.90 -6.13 -2.12
N GLY A 105 -14.43 -6.23 -3.33
CA GLY A 105 -15.77 -5.72 -3.69
C GLY A 105 -15.83 -4.21 -3.91
N LEU A 106 -14.71 -3.49 -3.93
CA LEU A 106 -14.63 -2.08 -4.29
C LEU A 106 -14.27 -1.92 -5.77
N LYS A 107 -14.55 -0.74 -6.35
CA LYS A 107 -14.45 -0.52 -7.81
C LYS A 107 -13.09 0.02 -8.27
N ASN A 108 -12.20 0.36 -7.35
CA ASN A 108 -10.89 0.91 -7.68
C ASN A 108 -9.92 -0.17 -8.15
N HIS A 109 -8.85 0.23 -8.81
CA HIS A 109 -7.76 -0.66 -9.21
C HIS A 109 -6.77 -0.85 -8.06
N CYS A 110 -6.45 -2.10 -7.71
CA CYS A 110 -5.44 -2.40 -6.69
C CYS A 110 -4.14 -2.83 -7.35
N VAL A 111 -3.08 -2.05 -7.15
CA VAL A 111 -1.73 -2.31 -7.66
C VAL A 111 -0.82 -2.67 -6.50
N TYR A 112 0.06 -3.63 -6.69
CA TYR A 112 0.97 -4.09 -5.67
C TYR A 112 2.43 -4.05 -6.14
N ASN A 113 3.29 -3.45 -5.33
CA ASN A 113 4.74 -3.44 -5.52
C ASN A 113 5.43 -4.12 -4.33
N PRO A 114 6.04 -5.30 -4.50
CA PRO A 114 6.65 -6.03 -3.40
C PRO A 114 7.90 -5.38 -2.80
N HIS A 115 8.62 -4.51 -3.53
CA HIS A 115 9.92 -3.94 -3.14
C HIS A 115 11.00 -4.97 -2.74
N GLY A 116 10.80 -6.21 -3.09
CA GLY A 116 11.58 -7.39 -2.72
C GLY A 116 10.66 -8.52 -2.28
N TRP A 117 10.85 -9.68 -2.89
CA TRP A 117 9.99 -10.82 -2.62
C TRP A 117 10.31 -11.42 -1.25
N ALA A 118 9.31 -11.48 -0.37
CA ALA A 118 9.48 -12.03 0.98
C ALA A 118 9.99 -13.48 0.99
N PHE A 119 9.69 -14.28 -0.02
CA PHE A 119 10.21 -15.65 -0.15
C PHE A 119 11.69 -15.72 -0.55
N ASN A 120 12.30 -14.62 -1.01
CA ASN A 120 13.73 -14.51 -1.28
C ASN A 120 14.53 -14.04 -0.06
N MET A 121 13.85 -13.60 1.00
CA MET A 121 14.51 -13.21 2.24
C MET A 121 15.06 -14.44 2.97
N ARG A 122 16.15 -14.26 3.73
CA ARG A 122 16.65 -15.28 4.64
C ARG A 122 15.63 -15.48 5.77
N CYS A 123 14.78 -16.47 5.65
CA CYS A 123 13.77 -16.83 6.63
C CYS A 123 13.56 -18.34 6.68
N SER A 124 12.82 -18.84 7.68
CA SER A 124 12.53 -20.25 7.81
C SER A 124 11.79 -20.80 6.58
N ALA A 125 12.00 -22.09 6.27
CA ALA A 125 11.33 -22.75 5.13
C ALA A 125 9.81 -22.62 5.19
N MET A 126 9.22 -22.70 6.39
CA MET A 126 7.77 -22.54 6.58
C MET A 126 7.28 -21.13 6.19
N LYS A 127 8.00 -20.07 6.58
CA LYS A 127 7.68 -18.69 6.16
C LYS A 127 7.77 -18.52 4.64
N LYS A 128 8.77 -19.15 4.00
CA LYS A 128 8.90 -19.14 2.54
C LYS A 128 7.72 -19.81 1.85
N VAL A 129 7.25 -20.94 2.36
CA VAL A 129 6.07 -21.64 1.82
C VAL A 129 4.82 -20.79 1.95
N ILE A 130 4.57 -20.21 3.13
CA ILE A 130 3.43 -19.32 3.35
C ILE A 130 3.47 -18.11 2.41
N CYS A 131 4.64 -17.47 2.27
CA CYS A 131 4.80 -16.34 1.36
C CYS A 131 4.54 -16.74 -0.09
N ARG A 132 5.08 -17.88 -0.56
CA ARG A 132 4.85 -18.37 -1.92
C ARG A 132 3.37 -18.66 -2.18
N THR A 133 2.67 -19.28 -1.23
CA THR A 133 1.25 -19.57 -1.36
C THR A 133 0.42 -18.28 -1.41
N ALA A 134 0.72 -17.32 -0.55
CA ALA A 134 0.03 -16.02 -0.54
C ALA A 134 0.26 -15.21 -1.83
N TYR A 135 1.46 -15.31 -2.43
CA TYR A 135 1.81 -14.61 -3.67
C TYR A 135 1.41 -15.36 -4.93
N GLY A 136 1.46 -16.68 -4.91
CA GLY A 136 1.16 -17.53 -6.09
C GLY A 136 -0.28 -17.41 -6.59
N GLN A 137 -1.22 -17.14 -5.73
CA GLN A 137 -2.62 -16.93 -6.11
C GLN A 137 -2.89 -15.55 -6.74
N GLY A 138 -1.97 -14.60 -6.60
CA GLY A 138 -2.11 -13.27 -7.19
C GLY A 138 -1.58 -13.12 -8.62
N TYR A 139 -0.85 -14.13 -9.13
CA TYR A 139 -0.21 -14.05 -10.46
C TYR A 139 -1.04 -14.58 -11.61
N ALA A 140 -2.15 -15.26 -11.36
CA ALA A 140 -3.00 -15.81 -12.42
C ALA A 140 -3.82 -14.76 -13.19
N GLY A 141 -3.71 -13.48 -12.87
CA GLY A 141 -4.51 -12.40 -13.44
C GLY A 141 -3.74 -11.36 -14.27
N TRP A 142 -2.42 -11.51 -14.47
CA TRP A 142 -1.61 -10.54 -15.23
C TRP A 142 -0.96 -11.18 -16.46
N HIS A 143 -1.76 -11.68 -17.37
CA HIS A 143 -1.40 -11.72 -18.78
C HIS A 143 -2.13 -10.57 -19.47
N LEU A 144 -1.31 -9.67 -20.03
CA LEU A 144 -1.72 -8.61 -20.94
C LEU A 144 -2.73 -9.10 -21.97
#